data_062e321c94899293b976a998108f2528
#
_entry.id   062e321c94899293b976a998108f2528
#
_cell.length_a   1.000
_cell.length_b   1.000
_cell.length_c   1.000
_cell.angle_alpha   90.00
_cell.angle_beta   90.00
_cell.angle_gamma   90.00
#
_symmetry.space_group_name_H-M   'P 1'
#
loop_
_entity.id
_entity.type
_entity.pdbx_description
1 polymer ?
#
loop_
_entity_poly.entity_id
_entity_poly.type
_entity_poly.pdbx_seq_one_letter_code
_entity_poly.pdbx_strand_id
1 'polypeptide(L)'
;MESIRTAIERASDYLTEHPEAATASDSVAKAVREDGLRFRVEGPWSPVTTDMAESVGGAASAPTPGWLLRAALAACDATLVAMEAARDGIELTDLEVSVESESDFRGVLGVDPSVHAGPLSVRVRIRLTAADATEDQLRAIVERAESRSPVRDALVREVPMTTELATD
;
A
#
# COMPACT_ATOMS: atom_id res chain seq x y z
N MET A 1 -7.00 22.26 14.95
CA MET A 1 -6.74 21.38 13.78
C MET A 1 -8.08 20.76 13.42
N GLU A 2 -8.45 20.74 12.14
CA GLU A 2 -9.68 20.07 11.67
C GLU A 2 -9.65 18.59 11.99
N SER A 3 -10.78 17.99 12.41
CA SER A 3 -10.84 16.55 12.66
C SER A 3 -10.79 15.75 11.35
N ILE A 4 -10.28 14.52 11.39
CA ILE A 4 -10.28 13.60 10.24
C ILE A 4 -11.70 13.47 9.69
N ARG A 5 -12.70 13.28 10.55
CA ARG A 5 -14.11 13.16 10.17
C ARG A 5 -14.58 14.37 9.36
N THR A 6 -14.41 15.58 9.88
CA THR A 6 -14.85 16.81 9.21
C THR A 6 -14.16 17.00 7.85
N ALA A 7 -12.86 16.66 7.76
CA ALA A 7 -12.13 16.74 6.50
C ALA A 7 -12.67 15.76 5.47
N ILE A 8 -13.00 14.52 5.87
CA ILE A 8 -13.56 13.50 5.00
C ILE A 8 -14.98 13.88 4.54
N GLU A 9 -15.83 14.38 5.44
CA GLU A 9 -17.18 14.83 5.12
C GLU A 9 -17.13 15.94 4.07
N ARG A 10 -16.34 16.99 4.30
CA ARG A 10 -16.14 18.08 3.34
C ARG A 10 -15.64 17.60 1.97
N ALA A 11 -14.65 16.70 1.94
CA ALA A 11 -14.14 16.16 0.68
C ALA A 11 -15.19 15.33 -0.05
N SER A 12 -15.99 14.54 0.69
CA SER A 12 -17.06 13.73 0.11
C SER A 12 -18.17 14.60 -0.50
N ASP A 13 -18.59 15.65 0.21
CA ASP A 13 -19.60 16.61 -0.26
C ASP A 13 -19.10 17.33 -1.52
N TYR A 14 -17.86 17.82 -1.49
CA TYR A 14 -17.23 18.48 -2.64
C TYR A 14 -17.19 17.58 -3.88
N LEU A 15 -16.76 16.32 -3.75
CA LEU A 15 -16.68 15.37 -4.87
C LEU A 15 -18.06 14.90 -5.34
N THR A 16 -19.07 14.95 -4.49
CA THR A 16 -20.46 14.68 -4.86
C THR A 16 -21.02 15.82 -5.72
N GLU A 17 -20.70 17.05 -5.39
CA GLU A 17 -21.10 18.24 -6.15
C GLU A 17 -20.25 18.47 -7.40
N HIS A 18 -19.00 17.99 -7.41
CA HIS A 18 -17.99 18.20 -8.45
C HIS A 18 -17.36 16.87 -8.91
N PRO A 19 -18.11 15.95 -9.51
CA PRO A 19 -17.58 14.63 -9.92
C PRO A 19 -16.46 14.74 -10.96
N GLU A 20 -16.39 15.81 -11.73
CA GLU A 20 -15.31 16.09 -12.67
C GLU A 20 -13.96 16.35 -11.98
N ALA A 21 -13.96 16.77 -10.72
CA ALA A 21 -12.76 16.98 -9.92
C ALA A 21 -12.22 15.69 -9.26
N ALA A 22 -12.92 14.56 -9.41
CA ALA A 22 -12.55 13.30 -8.76
C ALA A 22 -11.35 12.61 -9.42
N THR A 23 -11.07 12.89 -10.69
CA THR A 23 -9.96 12.29 -11.42
C THR A 23 -8.71 13.18 -11.34
N ALA A 24 -7.61 12.62 -10.87
CA ALA A 24 -6.32 13.30 -10.77
C ALA A 24 -5.19 12.40 -11.23
N SER A 25 -4.06 13.02 -11.62
CA SER A 25 -2.81 12.31 -11.88
C SER A 25 -1.99 12.27 -10.61
N ASP A 26 -1.53 11.08 -10.24
CA ASP A 26 -0.68 10.88 -9.08
C ASP A 26 0.74 11.38 -9.32
N SER A 27 1.45 11.68 -8.23
CA SER A 27 2.86 12.06 -8.28
C SER A 27 3.72 10.91 -8.77
N VAL A 28 4.70 11.23 -9.62
CA VAL A 28 5.64 10.24 -10.16
C VAL A 28 6.53 9.69 -9.04
N ALA A 29 6.67 8.36 -8.98
CA ALA A 29 7.72 7.67 -8.25
C ALA A 29 8.82 7.28 -9.24
N LYS A 30 10.07 7.66 -8.96
CA LYS A 30 11.22 7.44 -9.84
C LYS A 30 12.30 6.67 -9.12
N ALA A 31 12.68 5.50 -9.63
CA ALA A 31 13.81 4.73 -9.10
C ALA A 31 15.07 5.04 -9.91
N VAL A 32 16.13 5.46 -9.22
CA VAL A 32 17.43 5.79 -9.81
C VAL A 32 18.46 4.82 -9.23
N ARG A 33 19.21 4.15 -10.13
CA ARG A 33 20.30 3.24 -9.72
C ARG A 33 21.43 4.01 -9.07
N GLU A 34 21.85 3.58 -7.89
CA GLU A 34 23.03 4.10 -7.20
C GLU A 34 24.24 3.19 -7.44
N ASP A 35 24.09 1.90 -7.14
CA ASP A 35 25.14 0.88 -7.36
C ASP A 35 24.49 -0.51 -7.40
N GLY A 36 25.01 -1.43 -8.23
CA GLY A 36 24.56 -2.81 -8.31
C GLY A 36 23.02 -2.92 -8.42
N LEU A 37 22.39 -3.53 -7.40
CA LEU A 37 20.95 -3.67 -7.22
C LEU A 37 20.36 -2.68 -6.20
N ARG A 38 21.15 -1.68 -5.82
CA ARG A 38 20.74 -0.60 -4.92
C ARG A 38 20.12 0.54 -5.73
N PHE A 39 18.91 0.93 -5.36
CA PHE A 39 18.17 2.02 -5.99
C PHE A 39 17.68 3.03 -4.98
N ARG A 40 17.74 4.30 -5.34
CA ARG A 40 17.07 5.38 -4.61
C ARG A 40 15.74 5.69 -5.31
N VAL A 41 14.65 5.55 -4.56
CA VAL A 41 13.29 5.83 -5.02
C VAL A 41 12.91 7.23 -4.57
N GLU A 42 12.63 8.10 -5.52
CA GLU A 42 12.33 9.52 -5.34
C GLU A 42 10.84 9.80 -5.62
N GLY A 43 10.33 10.81 -4.97
CA GLY A 43 9.01 11.39 -5.15
C GLY A 43 9.00 12.79 -4.52
N PRO A 44 7.83 13.39 -4.27
CA PRO A 44 7.73 14.71 -3.65
C PRO A 44 8.10 14.73 -2.16
N TRP A 45 8.37 13.56 -1.57
CA TRP A 45 8.78 13.39 -0.15
C TRP A 45 10.20 12.88 -0.05
N SER A 46 10.63 12.58 1.20
CA SER A 46 11.95 11.99 1.44
C SER A 46 12.14 10.69 0.65
N PRO A 47 13.29 10.48 0.03
CA PRO A 47 13.54 9.29 -0.75
C PRO A 47 13.62 8.04 0.13
N VAL A 48 13.29 6.90 -0.50
CA VAL A 48 13.45 5.57 0.10
C VAL A 48 14.52 4.81 -0.70
N THR A 49 15.43 4.13 -0.01
CA THR A 49 16.40 3.26 -0.66
C THR A 49 15.89 1.82 -0.66
N THR A 50 16.13 1.10 -1.76
CA THR A 50 15.92 -0.34 -1.86
C THR A 50 17.21 -1.06 -2.24
N ASP A 51 17.32 -2.32 -1.84
CA ASP A 51 18.40 -3.21 -2.23
C ASP A 51 17.86 -4.66 -2.29
N MET A 52 18.67 -5.57 -2.80
CA MET A 52 18.34 -6.99 -2.84
C MET A 52 19.21 -7.79 -1.88
N ALA A 53 18.80 -9.02 -1.61
CA ALA A 53 19.57 -9.96 -0.79
C ALA A 53 20.90 -10.32 -1.46
N GLU A 54 21.91 -10.65 -0.65
CA GLU A 54 23.23 -11.08 -1.13
C GLU A 54 23.17 -12.32 -2.03
N SER A 55 22.25 -13.22 -1.77
CA SER A 55 22.02 -14.44 -2.57
C SER A 55 21.65 -14.19 -4.03
N VAL A 56 21.23 -12.98 -4.37
CA VAL A 56 20.92 -12.54 -5.73
C VAL A 56 21.77 -11.37 -6.21
N GLY A 57 22.90 -11.10 -5.53
CA GLY A 57 23.88 -10.10 -5.93
C GLY A 57 23.63 -8.69 -5.37
N GLY A 58 22.73 -8.51 -4.43
CA GLY A 58 22.60 -7.30 -3.65
C GLY A 58 23.57 -7.24 -2.46
N ALA A 59 23.51 -6.19 -1.66
CA ALA A 59 24.27 -6.01 -0.44
C ALA A 59 23.41 -6.11 0.84
N ALA A 60 22.12 -6.42 0.72
CA ALA A 60 21.13 -6.45 1.81
C ALA A 60 21.17 -5.16 2.68
N SER A 61 21.51 -4.03 2.09
CA SER A 61 21.74 -2.76 2.77
C SER A 61 20.48 -1.92 2.99
N ALA A 62 19.35 -2.35 2.41
CA ALA A 62 18.06 -1.68 2.48
C ALA A 62 16.91 -2.67 2.24
N PRO A 63 15.64 -2.28 2.53
CA PRO A 63 14.49 -3.11 2.22
C PRO A 63 14.40 -3.46 0.73
N THR A 64 13.89 -4.66 0.43
CA THR A 64 13.64 -5.07 -0.95
C THR A 64 12.39 -4.38 -1.53
N PRO A 65 12.25 -4.26 -2.87
CA PRO A 65 11.00 -3.79 -3.50
C PRO A 65 9.78 -4.62 -3.07
N GLY A 66 9.92 -5.93 -2.90
CA GLY A 66 8.84 -6.78 -2.39
C GLY A 66 8.43 -6.47 -0.95
N TRP A 67 9.36 -6.00 -0.12
CA TRP A 67 9.01 -5.49 1.21
C TRP A 67 8.23 -4.17 1.12
N LEU A 68 8.61 -3.25 0.20
CA LEU A 68 7.87 -2.01 -0.02
C LEU A 68 6.42 -2.25 -0.46
N LEU A 69 6.16 -3.28 -1.26
CA LEU A 69 4.79 -3.68 -1.62
C LEU A 69 3.98 -3.99 -0.37
N ARG A 70 4.52 -4.81 0.55
CA ARG A 70 3.85 -5.15 1.82
C ARG A 70 3.70 -3.94 2.73
N ALA A 71 4.72 -3.10 2.81
CA ALA A 71 4.69 -1.87 3.60
C ALA A 71 3.63 -0.89 3.09
N ALA A 72 3.49 -0.76 1.76
CA ALA A 72 2.46 0.07 1.14
C ALA A 72 1.05 -0.44 1.48
N LEU A 73 0.83 -1.76 1.39
CA LEU A 73 -0.46 -2.36 1.75
C LEU A 73 -0.77 -2.17 3.24
N ALA A 74 0.20 -2.41 4.12
CA ALA A 74 0.03 -2.23 5.56
C ALA A 74 -0.32 -0.77 5.92
N ALA A 75 0.42 0.18 5.34
CA ALA A 75 0.17 1.61 5.57
C ALA A 75 -1.19 2.05 5.01
N CYS A 76 -1.56 1.57 3.83
CA CYS A 76 -2.83 1.88 3.19
C CYS A 76 -4.00 1.37 4.03
N ASP A 77 -4.01 0.08 4.39
CA ASP A 77 -5.08 -0.51 5.18
C ASP A 77 -5.18 0.14 6.57
N ALA A 78 -4.05 0.43 7.24
CA ALA A 78 -4.05 1.16 8.52
C ALA A 78 -4.69 2.56 8.39
N THR A 79 -4.33 3.28 7.33
CA THR A 79 -4.88 4.63 7.06
C THR A 79 -6.39 4.55 6.84
N LEU A 80 -6.86 3.61 6.02
CA LEU A 80 -8.29 3.46 5.73
C LEU A 80 -9.08 3.03 6.98
N VAL A 81 -8.54 2.13 7.82
CA VAL A 81 -9.17 1.75 9.10
C VAL A 81 -9.32 2.98 10.01
N ALA A 82 -8.28 3.81 10.13
CA ALA A 82 -8.34 5.03 10.93
C ALA A 82 -9.36 6.05 10.37
N MET A 83 -9.45 6.17 9.05
CA MET A 83 -10.44 7.03 8.38
C MET A 83 -11.87 6.53 8.61
N GLU A 84 -12.13 5.24 8.48
CA GLU A 84 -13.46 4.67 8.69
C GLU A 84 -13.89 4.72 10.17
N ALA A 85 -12.96 4.50 11.11
CA ALA A 85 -13.22 4.70 12.53
C ALA A 85 -13.60 6.15 12.84
N ALA A 86 -12.86 7.12 12.26
CA ALA A 86 -13.16 8.53 12.42
C ALA A 86 -14.52 8.93 11.83
N ARG A 87 -14.94 8.34 10.70
CA ARG A 87 -16.29 8.52 10.12
C ARG A 87 -17.39 8.09 11.10
N ASP A 88 -17.20 6.96 11.77
CA ASP A 88 -18.15 6.44 12.76
C ASP A 88 -18.05 7.16 14.11
N GLY A 89 -17.09 8.09 14.28
CA GLY A 89 -16.85 8.77 15.55
C GLY A 89 -16.24 7.87 16.62
N ILE A 90 -15.60 6.77 16.21
CA ILE A 90 -14.93 5.82 17.09
C ILE A 90 -13.47 6.22 17.24
N GLU A 91 -13.04 6.43 18.49
CA GLU A 91 -11.65 6.69 18.83
C GLU A 91 -10.91 5.38 19.06
N LEU A 92 -9.96 5.07 18.15
CA LEU A 92 -9.10 3.92 18.30
C LEU A 92 -8.03 4.19 19.36
N THR A 93 -7.87 3.26 20.30
CA THR A 93 -6.81 3.32 21.31
C THR A 93 -5.53 2.62 20.86
N ASP A 94 -5.65 1.64 19.94
CA ASP A 94 -4.53 0.98 19.29
C ASP A 94 -4.92 0.53 17.87
N LEU A 95 -3.97 0.58 16.94
CA LEU A 95 -4.12 0.09 15.58
C LEU A 95 -2.78 -0.39 15.05
N GLU A 96 -2.70 -1.66 14.73
CA GLU A 96 -1.55 -2.27 14.08
C GLU A 96 -2.00 -3.08 12.87
N VAL A 97 -1.34 -2.87 11.73
CA VAL A 97 -1.55 -3.68 10.53
C VAL A 97 -0.23 -4.31 10.13
N SER A 98 -0.21 -5.63 10.05
CA SER A 98 0.94 -6.39 9.58
C SER A 98 0.59 -7.16 8.30
N VAL A 99 1.54 -7.20 7.36
CA VAL A 99 1.39 -7.89 6.08
C VAL A 99 2.55 -8.84 5.88
N GLU A 100 2.23 -10.10 5.64
CA GLU A 100 3.18 -11.15 5.27
C GLU A 100 2.81 -11.75 3.91
N SER A 101 3.78 -12.33 3.22
CA SER A 101 3.55 -13.01 1.94
C SER A 101 4.48 -14.20 1.77
N GLU A 102 4.05 -15.16 0.99
CA GLU A 102 4.88 -16.25 0.49
C GLU A 102 5.22 -16.00 -0.97
N SER A 103 6.44 -16.32 -1.38
CA SER A 103 6.93 -16.13 -2.75
C SER A 103 7.81 -17.32 -3.17
N ASP A 104 7.78 -17.66 -4.45
CA ASP A 104 8.72 -18.63 -5.04
C ASP A 104 9.73 -17.88 -5.92
N PHE A 105 10.99 -17.89 -5.52
CA PHE A 105 12.05 -17.16 -6.22
C PHE A 105 12.34 -17.71 -7.62
N ARG A 106 11.90 -18.94 -7.96
CA ARG A 106 12.05 -19.45 -9.31
C ARG A 106 11.34 -18.59 -10.36
N GLY A 107 10.22 -17.98 -9.98
CA GLY A 107 9.48 -17.08 -10.86
C GLY A 107 10.26 -15.80 -11.15
N VAL A 108 10.71 -15.08 -10.13
CA VAL A 108 11.45 -13.81 -10.30
C VAL A 108 12.83 -14.01 -10.96
N LEU A 109 13.47 -15.17 -10.74
CA LEU A 109 14.76 -15.51 -11.38
C LEU A 109 14.61 -16.13 -12.77
N GLY A 110 13.38 -16.37 -13.24
CA GLY A 110 13.13 -16.98 -14.54
C GLY A 110 13.58 -18.43 -14.66
N VAL A 111 13.69 -19.15 -13.54
CA VAL A 111 14.12 -20.56 -13.50
C VAL A 111 13.01 -21.48 -13.98
N ASP A 112 11.75 -21.14 -13.69
CA ASP A 112 10.57 -21.90 -14.07
C ASP A 112 9.47 -20.95 -14.56
N PRO A 113 9.16 -20.95 -15.86
CA PRO A 113 8.17 -20.05 -16.44
C PRO A 113 6.72 -20.34 -16.00
N SER A 114 6.46 -21.49 -15.39
CA SER A 114 5.15 -21.82 -14.82
C SER A 114 4.92 -21.22 -13.44
N VAL A 115 5.96 -20.68 -12.81
CA VAL A 115 5.91 -20.06 -11.48
C VAL A 115 5.72 -18.54 -11.60
N HIS A 116 4.74 -18.00 -10.89
CA HIS A 116 4.50 -16.57 -10.87
C HIS A 116 5.66 -15.82 -10.21
N ALA A 117 6.05 -14.68 -10.78
CA ALA A 117 7.10 -13.81 -10.22
C ALA A 117 6.64 -13.03 -8.96
N GLY A 118 5.34 -12.81 -8.81
CA GLY A 118 4.75 -12.15 -7.65
C GLY A 118 4.53 -13.09 -6.46
N PRO A 119 3.97 -12.58 -5.35
CA PRO A 119 3.65 -13.39 -4.18
C PRO A 119 2.61 -14.46 -4.52
N LEU A 120 2.80 -15.66 -3.97
CA LEU A 120 1.85 -16.78 -4.07
C LEU A 120 0.65 -16.58 -3.15
N SER A 121 0.89 -15.95 -2.00
CA SER A 121 -0.13 -15.58 -1.04
C SER A 121 0.25 -14.30 -0.30
N VAL A 122 -0.76 -13.54 0.12
CA VAL A 122 -0.61 -12.36 0.98
C VAL A 122 -1.58 -12.50 2.13
N ARG A 123 -1.09 -12.33 3.36
CA ARG A 123 -1.90 -12.33 4.58
C ARG A 123 -1.79 -10.99 5.26
N VAL A 124 -2.93 -10.36 5.51
CA VAL A 124 -3.04 -9.14 6.31
C VAL A 124 -3.61 -9.50 7.66
N ARG A 125 -2.99 -8.99 8.73
CA ARG A 125 -3.51 -9.08 10.10
C ARG A 125 -3.70 -7.68 10.62
N ILE A 126 -4.91 -7.37 11.06
CA ILE A 126 -5.30 -6.10 11.65
C ILE A 126 -5.62 -6.35 13.12
N ARG A 127 -4.96 -5.61 14.00
CA ARG A 127 -5.25 -5.54 15.42
C ARG A 127 -5.65 -4.11 15.74
N LEU A 128 -6.83 -3.94 16.32
CA LEU A 128 -7.33 -2.64 16.70
C LEU A 128 -8.14 -2.74 17.99
N THR A 129 -8.13 -1.67 18.78
CA THR A 129 -8.92 -1.54 20.00
C THR A 129 -9.54 -0.14 20.08
N ALA A 130 -10.71 -0.08 20.68
CA ALA A 130 -11.41 1.16 21.03
C ALA A 130 -12.16 0.95 22.35
N ALA A 131 -12.25 1.99 23.18
CA ALA A 131 -12.89 1.88 24.50
C ALA A 131 -14.41 1.72 24.37
N ASP A 132 -15.03 2.41 23.39
CA ASP A 132 -16.47 2.56 23.26
C ASP A 132 -17.02 1.95 21.96
N ALA A 133 -16.42 0.85 21.48
CA ALA A 133 -16.89 0.16 20.27
C ALA A 133 -17.06 -1.34 20.52
N THR A 134 -18.10 -1.92 19.91
CA THR A 134 -18.33 -3.37 19.91
C THR A 134 -17.44 -4.05 18.85
N GLU A 135 -17.23 -5.36 19.00
CA GLU A 135 -16.50 -6.15 18.01
C GLU A 135 -17.13 -6.06 16.61
N ASP A 136 -18.48 -6.06 16.52
CA ASP A 136 -19.19 -5.94 15.25
C ASP A 136 -18.96 -4.58 14.58
N GLN A 137 -18.90 -3.49 15.36
CA GLN A 137 -18.55 -2.17 14.83
C GLN A 137 -17.12 -2.14 14.30
N LEU A 138 -16.17 -2.69 15.05
CA LEU A 138 -14.77 -2.78 14.61
C LEU A 138 -14.61 -3.65 13.36
N ARG A 139 -15.34 -4.75 13.26
CA ARG A 139 -15.38 -5.60 12.06
C ARG A 139 -15.92 -4.84 10.85
N ALA A 140 -17.03 -4.14 10.99
CA ALA A 140 -17.61 -3.34 9.92
C ALA A 140 -16.68 -2.21 9.43
N ILE A 141 -15.91 -1.59 10.33
CA ILE A 141 -14.86 -0.62 9.99
C ILE A 141 -13.80 -1.28 9.09
N VAL A 142 -13.29 -2.45 9.49
CA VAL A 142 -12.26 -3.17 8.72
C VAL A 142 -12.79 -3.55 7.33
N GLU A 143 -13.98 -4.11 7.23
CA GLU A 143 -14.59 -4.51 5.95
C GLU A 143 -14.73 -3.31 4.99
N ARG A 144 -15.17 -2.15 5.49
CA ARG A 144 -15.24 -0.92 4.68
C ARG A 144 -13.86 -0.41 4.28
N ALA A 145 -12.88 -0.44 5.18
CA ALA A 145 -11.52 -0.04 4.89
C ALA A 145 -10.90 -0.92 3.80
N GLU A 146 -11.05 -2.24 3.90
CA GLU A 146 -10.57 -3.19 2.88
C GLU A 146 -11.20 -2.94 1.50
N SER A 147 -12.50 -2.66 1.45
CA SER A 147 -13.21 -2.39 0.19
C SER A 147 -12.81 -1.07 -0.49
N ARG A 148 -12.14 -0.18 0.24
CA ARG A 148 -11.74 1.17 -0.22
C ARG A 148 -10.22 1.33 -0.32
N SER A 149 -9.43 0.30 -0.01
CA SER A 149 -7.97 0.36 -0.05
C SER A 149 -7.47 0.32 -1.49
N PRO A 150 -6.88 1.43 -2.03
CA PRO A 150 -6.41 1.45 -3.40
C PRO A 150 -5.23 0.52 -3.65
N VAL A 151 -4.37 0.28 -2.64
CA VAL A 151 -3.26 -0.67 -2.78
C VAL A 151 -3.79 -2.11 -2.83
N ARG A 152 -4.80 -2.45 -2.01
CA ARG A 152 -5.45 -3.75 -2.07
C ARG A 152 -6.17 -3.95 -3.40
N ASP A 153 -6.91 -2.95 -3.87
CA ASP A 153 -7.60 -3.00 -5.15
C ASP A 153 -6.62 -3.28 -6.30
N ALA A 154 -5.46 -2.61 -6.32
CA ALA A 154 -4.42 -2.83 -7.31
C ALA A 154 -3.77 -4.23 -7.25
N LEU A 155 -3.85 -4.92 -6.11
CA LEU A 155 -3.33 -6.30 -5.95
C LEU A 155 -4.34 -7.38 -6.37
N VAL A 156 -5.65 -7.08 -6.32
CA VAL A 156 -6.70 -8.07 -6.61
C VAL A 156 -7.39 -7.86 -7.96
N ARG A 157 -7.30 -6.66 -8.51
CA ARG A 157 -7.87 -6.28 -9.78
C ARG A 157 -6.78 -6.15 -10.84
N GLU A 158 -7.06 -6.55 -12.07
CA GLU A 158 -6.19 -6.27 -13.21
C GLU A 158 -6.21 -4.77 -13.52
N VAL A 159 -5.05 -4.11 -13.38
CA VAL A 159 -4.86 -2.69 -13.70
C VAL A 159 -4.08 -2.59 -15.02
N PRO A 160 -4.57 -1.88 -16.05
CA PRO A 160 -3.83 -1.68 -17.29
C PRO A 160 -2.48 -1.03 -17.05
N MET A 161 -1.41 -1.63 -17.56
CA MET A 161 -0.04 -1.11 -17.47
C MET A 161 0.56 -0.99 -18.88
N THR A 162 1.28 0.10 -19.13
CA THR A 162 2.06 0.31 -20.34
C THR A 162 3.51 0.59 -19.97
N THR A 163 4.43 0.14 -20.82
CA THR A 163 5.87 0.39 -20.64
C THR A 163 6.42 1.08 -21.89
N GLU A 164 7.15 2.17 -21.69
CA GLU A 164 7.89 2.87 -22.75
C GLU A 164 9.39 2.70 -22.48
N LEU A 165 10.14 2.33 -23.50
CA LEU A 165 11.60 2.25 -23.46
C LEU A 165 12.17 3.47 -24.18
N ALA A 166 12.95 4.32 -23.48
CA ALA A 166 13.77 5.35 -24.07
C ALA A 166 15.23 4.87 -24.07
N THR A 167 15.88 4.91 -25.23
CA THR A 167 17.32 4.63 -25.41
C THR A 167 17.94 5.85 -26.07
N ASP A 168 18.94 6.46 -25.44
CA ASP A 168 19.73 7.55 -25.97
C ASP A 168 20.81 7.03 -26.93
#